data_7405db072c449cf5124c997dda21f126
#
_entry.id   7405db072c449cf5124c997dda21f126
#
_cell.length_a   1.000
_cell.length_b   1.000
_cell.length_c   1.000
_cell.angle_alpha   90.00
_cell.angle_beta   90.00
_cell.angle_gamma   90.00
#
_symmetry.space_group_name_H-M   'P 1'
#
loop_
_entity.id
_entity.type
_entity.pdbx_description
1 polymer ?
#
loop_
_entity_poly.entity_id
_entity_poly.type
_entity_poly.pdbx_seq_one_letter_code
_entity_poly.pdbx_strand_id
1 'polypeptide(L)'
;MSSQNRALIVVDVQQEYFDGPLEIQYPPRDESLAQIVRAVDAASEAGMPVVVVQHDLPEGAPVFANGSAGWSLHADLESRLQPQWKRVTKSYASVFDGTGLVDWLREQAVDRVTLVGYMTNNCILGTAVTAEPLGIAVEVLSDATGAIHISNSAGSVPAQQVHETLMAVLNSNLAAVATTDAWVESVSSGAELTGSDLGSSAMEGRAEH
;
A
#
# COMPACT_ATOMS: atom_id res chain seq x y z
N MET A 1 2.96 -22.70 -16.15
CA MET A 1 3.46 -21.35 -15.96
C MET A 1 3.11 -20.97 -14.55
N SER A 2 4.09 -20.72 -13.68
CA SER A 2 3.79 -20.47 -12.27
C SER A 2 3.02 -19.16 -12.22
N SER A 3 1.76 -19.22 -11.79
CA SER A 3 1.10 -18.04 -11.27
C SER A 3 2.02 -17.49 -10.19
N GLN A 4 2.47 -16.26 -10.34
CA GLN A 4 3.25 -15.62 -9.28
C GLN A 4 2.43 -15.76 -8.01
N ASN A 5 3.04 -16.25 -6.93
CA ASN A 5 2.42 -16.39 -5.60
C ASN A 5 2.22 -14.99 -4.99
N ARG A 6 1.41 -14.17 -5.64
CA ARG A 6 1.21 -12.73 -5.39
C ARG A 6 -0.20 -12.48 -4.83
N ALA A 7 -0.33 -11.56 -3.90
CA ALA A 7 -1.61 -11.02 -3.46
C ALA A 7 -1.62 -9.49 -3.53
N LEU A 8 -2.77 -8.89 -3.82
CA LEU A 8 -2.98 -7.46 -3.70
C LEU A 8 -3.49 -7.13 -2.30
N ILE A 9 -2.83 -6.20 -1.61
CA ILE A 9 -3.27 -5.68 -0.31
C ILE A 9 -3.71 -4.23 -0.50
N VAL A 10 -5.00 -3.98 -0.32
CA VAL A 10 -5.62 -2.67 -0.37
C VAL A 10 -5.64 -2.11 1.05
N VAL A 11 -4.76 -1.15 1.32
CA VAL A 11 -4.46 -0.64 2.66
C VAL A 11 -5.29 0.60 2.93
N ASP A 12 -6.21 0.51 3.90
CA ASP A 12 -6.89 1.64 4.53
C ASP A 12 -7.50 2.66 3.56
N VAL A 13 -8.17 2.22 2.48
CA VAL A 13 -8.87 3.13 1.54
C VAL A 13 -10.20 3.55 2.18
N GLN A 14 -10.10 4.40 3.20
CA GLN A 14 -11.18 4.85 4.08
C GLN A 14 -11.46 6.35 3.90
N GLN A 15 -12.68 6.78 4.20
CA GLN A 15 -13.11 8.18 4.06
C GLN A 15 -12.26 9.17 4.84
N GLU A 16 -11.57 8.73 5.89
CA GLU A 16 -10.61 9.54 6.65
C GLU A 16 -9.55 10.22 5.77
N TYR A 17 -9.17 9.56 4.66
CA TYR A 17 -8.18 10.06 3.71
C TYR A 17 -8.75 10.93 2.59
N PHE A 18 -10.08 11.10 2.54
CA PHE A 18 -10.78 11.87 1.52
C PHE A 18 -11.42 13.14 2.10
N ASP A 19 -12.18 13.01 3.18
CA ASP A 19 -12.95 14.10 3.81
C ASP A 19 -12.55 14.31 5.27
N GLY A 20 -11.58 13.53 5.79
CA GLY A 20 -11.11 13.58 7.17
C GLY A 20 -9.85 14.44 7.35
N PRO A 21 -9.34 14.55 8.58
CA PRO A 21 -8.14 15.32 8.90
C PRO A 21 -6.84 14.75 8.30
N LEU A 22 -6.85 13.52 7.79
CA LEU A 22 -5.72 12.89 7.12
C LEU A 22 -5.83 12.90 5.59
N GLU A 23 -6.54 13.89 5.04
CA GLU A 23 -6.76 14.03 3.60
C GLU A 23 -5.44 13.92 2.81
N ILE A 24 -5.41 13.01 1.81
CA ILE A 24 -4.25 12.80 0.95
C ILE A 24 -4.01 14.01 0.07
N GLN A 25 -2.75 14.44 -0.01
CA GLN A 25 -2.32 15.64 -0.71
C GLN A 25 -1.47 15.35 -1.95
N TYR A 26 -0.81 14.19 -2.01
CA TYR A 26 0.00 13.82 -3.18
C TYR A 26 0.25 12.29 -3.25
N PRO A 27 0.15 11.69 -4.46
CA PRO A 27 -0.48 12.24 -5.67
C PRO A 27 -1.89 12.75 -5.41
N PRO A 28 -2.51 13.53 -6.35
CA PRO A 28 -3.89 13.96 -6.18
C PRO A 28 -4.78 12.76 -5.79
N ARG A 29 -5.54 12.87 -4.71
CA ARG A 29 -6.27 11.72 -4.12
C ARG A 29 -7.19 11.01 -5.10
N ASP A 30 -7.89 11.78 -5.95
CA ASP A 30 -8.81 11.21 -6.94
C ASP A 30 -8.05 10.42 -8.03
N GLU A 31 -6.84 10.86 -8.38
CA GLU A 31 -5.96 10.16 -9.32
C GLU A 31 -5.43 8.88 -8.69
N SER A 32 -4.91 8.95 -7.46
CA SER A 32 -4.41 7.77 -6.75
C SER A 32 -5.54 6.76 -6.48
N LEU A 33 -6.75 7.22 -6.14
CA LEU A 33 -7.92 6.35 -5.99
C LEU A 33 -8.26 5.63 -7.30
N ALA A 34 -8.24 6.35 -8.43
CA ALA A 34 -8.49 5.73 -9.74
C ALA A 34 -7.47 4.62 -10.05
N GLN A 35 -6.19 4.80 -9.68
CA GLN A 35 -5.18 3.77 -9.85
C GLN A 35 -5.35 2.60 -8.86
N ILE A 36 -5.75 2.87 -7.61
CA ILE A 36 -6.12 1.82 -6.64
C ILE A 36 -7.24 0.95 -7.21
N VAL A 37 -8.32 1.58 -7.68
CA VAL A 37 -9.47 0.89 -8.28
C VAL A 37 -9.04 0.03 -9.47
N ARG A 38 -8.20 0.59 -10.34
CA ARG A 38 -7.67 -0.13 -11.50
C ARG A 38 -6.82 -1.35 -11.10
N ALA A 39 -5.98 -1.21 -10.07
CA ALA A 39 -5.20 -2.35 -9.55
C ALA A 39 -6.12 -3.44 -8.97
N VAL A 40 -7.17 -3.04 -8.24
CA VAL A 40 -8.19 -3.95 -7.70
C VAL A 40 -8.91 -4.71 -8.81
N ASP A 41 -9.36 -4.00 -9.86
CA ASP A 41 -10.04 -4.60 -11.00
C ASP A 41 -9.11 -5.59 -11.72
N ALA A 42 -7.85 -5.23 -11.97
CA ALA A 42 -6.86 -6.10 -12.62
C ALA A 42 -6.53 -7.35 -11.77
N ALA A 43 -6.37 -7.20 -10.45
CA ALA A 43 -6.15 -8.34 -9.54
C ALA A 43 -7.34 -9.30 -9.55
N SER A 44 -8.57 -8.75 -9.55
CA SER A 44 -9.80 -9.53 -9.60
C SER A 44 -9.93 -10.31 -10.91
N GLU A 45 -9.67 -9.67 -12.04
CA GLU A 45 -9.69 -10.30 -13.38
C GLU A 45 -8.64 -11.41 -13.50
N ALA A 46 -7.47 -11.23 -12.88
CA ALA A 46 -6.40 -12.22 -12.84
C ALA A 46 -6.66 -13.38 -11.85
N GLY A 47 -7.75 -13.33 -11.07
CA GLY A 47 -8.03 -14.30 -10.00
C GLY A 47 -7.01 -14.28 -8.86
N MET A 48 -6.32 -13.13 -8.67
CA MET A 48 -5.32 -12.93 -7.63
C MET A 48 -6.01 -12.81 -6.26
N PRO A 49 -5.44 -13.40 -5.18
CA PRO A 49 -5.91 -13.12 -3.83
C PRO A 49 -5.90 -11.63 -3.50
N VAL A 50 -7.02 -11.10 -3.01
CA VAL A 50 -7.15 -9.70 -2.60
C VAL A 50 -7.44 -9.63 -1.11
N VAL A 51 -6.72 -8.74 -0.43
CA VAL A 51 -6.91 -8.42 0.98
C VAL A 51 -7.33 -6.96 1.09
N VAL A 52 -8.44 -6.70 1.78
CA VAL A 52 -8.89 -5.34 2.09
C VAL A 52 -8.69 -5.09 3.58
N VAL A 53 -7.85 -4.11 3.87
CA VAL A 53 -7.46 -3.73 5.23
C VAL A 53 -8.16 -2.43 5.62
N GLN A 54 -8.68 -2.37 6.84
CA GLN A 54 -9.21 -1.15 7.47
C GLN A 54 -8.46 -0.86 8.76
N HIS A 55 -8.01 0.38 8.90
CA HIS A 55 -7.54 0.87 10.19
C HIS A 55 -8.72 1.05 11.13
N ASP A 56 -8.59 0.56 12.34
CA ASP A 56 -9.68 0.52 13.33
C ASP A 56 -9.17 0.98 14.69
N LEU A 57 -9.73 2.07 15.19
CA LEU A 57 -9.46 2.60 16.51
C LEU A 57 -10.75 2.62 17.35
N PRO A 58 -10.65 2.64 18.69
CA PRO A 58 -11.83 2.66 19.57
C PRO A 58 -12.78 3.80 19.23
N GLU A 59 -14.06 3.61 19.55
CA GLU A 59 -15.09 4.64 19.46
C GLU A 59 -14.62 5.94 20.16
N GLY A 60 -14.82 7.09 19.51
CA GLY A 60 -14.39 8.39 20.02
C GLY A 60 -12.91 8.74 19.73
N ALA A 61 -12.15 7.88 19.07
CA ALA A 61 -10.82 8.25 18.58
C ALA A 61 -10.89 9.43 17.60
N PRO A 62 -9.86 10.28 17.51
CA PRO A 62 -9.88 11.47 16.66
C PRO A 62 -9.87 11.13 15.17
N VAL A 63 -9.39 9.95 14.79
CA VAL A 63 -9.32 9.41 13.43
C VAL A 63 -9.66 7.92 13.46
N PHE A 64 -10.21 7.37 12.38
CA PHE A 64 -10.55 5.96 12.23
C PHE A 64 -11.40 5.37 13.38
N ALA A 65 -12.18 6.21 14.08
CA ALA A 65 -13.05 5.73 15.14
C ALA A 65 -14.05 4.72 14.58
N ASN A 66 -14.08 3.52 15.16
CA ASN A 66 -14.97 2.44 14.73
C ASN A 66 -16.42 2.93 14.57
N GLY A 67 -17.02 2.65 13.42
CA GLY A 67 -18.40 3.04 13.07
C GLY A 67 -18.59 4.52 12.68
N SER A 68 -17.53 5.34 12.66
CA SER A 68 -17.61 6.72 12.17
C SER A 68 -17.65 6.79 10.63
N ALA A 69 -18.04 7.94 10.08
CA ALA A 69 -17.98 8.18 8.65
C ALA A 69 -16.55 8.04 8.10
N GLY A 70 -15.53 8.60 8.79
CA GLY A 70 -14.12 8.49 8.40
C GLY A 70 -13.59 7.05 8.41
N TRP A 71 -14.13 6.19 9.28
CA TRP A 71 -13.78 4.76 9.34
C TRP A 71 -14.30 3.97 8.13
N SER A 72 -15.39 4.40 7.51
CA SER A 72 -15.99 3.67 6.39
C SER A 72 -15.04 3.59 5.19
N LEU A 73 -15.08 2.48 4.45
CA LEU A 73 -14.38 2.37 3.18
C LEU A 73 -14.89 3.42 2.18
N HIS A 74 -14.03 3.85 1.27
CA HIS A 74 -14.46 4.65 0.15
C HIS A 74 -15.45 3.87 -0.73
N ALA A 75 -16.52 4.54 -1.21
CA ALA A 75 -17.62 3.90 -1.93
C ALA A 75 -17.16 3.13 -3.19
N ASP A 76 -16.14 3.63 -3.89
CA ASP A 76 -15.61 2.97 -5.09
C ASP A 76 -14.94 1.63 -4.77
N LEU A 77 -14.29 1.50 -3.61
CA LEU A 77 -13.77 0.22 -3.15
C LEU A 77 -14.90 -0.66 -2.59
N GLU A 78 -15.78 -0.10 -1.79
CA GLU A 78 -16.88 -0.85 -1.16
C GLU A 78 -17.78 -1.52 -2.21
N SER A 79 -18.08 -0.84 -3.31
CA SER A 79 -18.89 -1.38 -4.42
C SER A 79 -18.25 -2.57 -5.16
N ARG A 80 -16.94 -2.76 -5.01
CA ARG A 80 -16.15 -3.83 -5.65
C ARG A 80 -15.91 -5.04 -4.76
N LEU A 81 -16.25 -4.94 -3.48
CA LEU A 81 -15.98 -6.03 -2.54
C LEU A 81 -16.59 -7.35 -3.01
N GLN A 82 -15.80 -8.41 -2.94
CA GLN A 82 -16.21 -9.76 -3.27
C GLN A 82 -16.17 -10.67 -2.04
N PRO A 83 -17.09 -11.63 -1.91
CA PRO A 83 -17.19 -12.49 -0.73
C PRO A 83 -15.93 -13.32 -0.44
N GLN A 84 -15.13 -13.64 -1.47
CA GLN A 84 -13.90 -14.41 -1.35
C GLN A 84 -12.69 -13.59 -0.93
N TRP A 85 -12.77 -12.26 -0.92
CA TRP A 85 -11.66 -11.42 -0.50
C TRP A 85 -11.47 -11.45 1.01
N LYS A 86 -10.22 -11.46 1.42
CA LYS A 86 -9.88 -11.40 2.84
C LYS A 86 -10.12 -9.99 3.38
N ARG A 87 -10.90 -9.90 4.46
CA ARG A 87 -11.10 -8.65 5.22
C ARG A 87 -10.26 -8.70 6.48
N VAL A 88 -9.57 -7.61 6.78
CA VAL A 88 -8.69 -7.48 7.94
C VAL A 88 -8.89 -6.11 8.58
N THR A 89 -8.96 -6.04 9.90
CA THR A 89 -8.84 -4.81 10.66
C THR A 89 -7.51 -4.76 11.39
N LYS A 90 -6.92 -3.59 11.51
CA LYS A 90 -5.66 -3.37 12.22
C LYS A 90 -5.67 -2.07 13.01
N SER A 91 -4.84 -2.00 14.06
CA SER A 91 -4.65 -0.79 14.87
C SER A 91 -3.19 -0.32 14.87
N TYR A 92 -2.30 -1.01 14.16
CA TYR A 92 -0.88 -0.67 14.00
C TYR A 92 -0.59 -0.21 12.58
N ALA A 93 0.61 0.34 12.34
CA ALA A 93 1.01 0.77 11.01
C ALA A 93 1.08 -0.41 10.04
N SER A 94 1.76 -1.48 10.40
CA SER A 94 1.88 -2.66 9.54
C SER A 94 0.57 -3.45 9.45
N VAL A 95 0.27 -3.95 8.25
CA VAL A 95 -0.87 -4.86 8.02
C VAL A 95 -0.65 -6.24 8.62
N PHE A 96 0.57 -6.58 9.01
CA PHE A 96 0.92 -7.89 9.56
C PHE A 96 0.74 -7.96 11.08
N ASP A 97 0.83 -6.82 11.76
CA ASP A 97 0.86 -6.77 13.22
C ASP A 97 -0.53 -7.00 13.83
N GLY A 98 -0.67 -8.11 14.56
CA GLY A 98 -1.90 -8.46 15.27
C GLY A 98 -3.07 -8.91 14.40
N THR A 99 -2.87 -9.19 13.11
CA THR A 99 -3.95 -9.45 12.15
C THR A 99 -4.11 -10.91 11.73
N GLY A 100 -3.11 -11.75 11.97
CA GLY A 100 -3.07 -13.13 11.44
C GLY A 100 -2.93 -13.22 9.91
N LEU A 101 -2.64 -12.09 9.23
CA LEU A 101 -2.55 -12.04 7.78
C LEU A 101 -1.38 -12.88 7.24
N VAL A 102 -0.27 -12.94 7.95
CA VAL A 102 0.92 -13.72 7.55
C VAL A 102 0.58 -15.22 7.39
N ASP A 103 -0.17 -15.78 8.34
CA ASP A 103 -0.55 -17.19 8.27
C ASP A 103 -1.51 -17.44 7.12
N TRP A 104 -2.47 -16.54 6.90
CA TRP A 104 -3.37 -16.63 5.76
C TRP A 104 -2.61 -16.55 4.42
N LEU A 105 -1.61 -15.65 4.26
CA LEU A 105 -0.80 -15.57 3.05
C LEU A 105 -0.03 -16.88 2.80
N ARG A 106 0.51 -17.48 3.85
CA ARG A 106 1.18 -18.80 3.76
C ARG A 106 0.23 -19.90 3.34
N GLU A 107 -0.99 -19.93 3.87
CA GLU A 107 -2.05 -20.87 3.47
C GLU A 107 -2.43 -20.72 1.99
N GLN A 108 -2.38 -19.49 1.45
CA GLN A 108 -2.59 -19.21 0.04
C GLN A 108 -1.34 -19.43 -0.83
N ALA A 109 -0.23 -19.89 -0.24
CA ALA A 109 1.08 -20.02 -0.89
C ALA A 109 1.57 -18.71 -1.51
N VAL A 110 1.23 -17.56 -0.89
CA VAL A 110 1.65 -16.21 -1.30
C VAL A 110 2.97 -15.87 -0.61
N ASP A 111 3.96 -15.48 -1.39
CA ASP A 111 5.28 -15.02 -0.94
C ASP A 111 5.61 -13.59 -1.38
N ARG A 112 4.71 -12.96 -2.15
CA ARG A 112 4.83 -11.60 -2.66
C ARG A 112 3.52 -10.84 -2.48
N VAL A 113 3.61 -9.62 -1.97
CA VAL A 113 2.43 -8.75 -1.82
C VAL A 113 2.63 -7.44 -2.56
N THR A 114 1.58 -6.99 -3.25
CA THR A 114 1.51 -5.67 -3.85
C THR A 114 0.68 -4.77 -2.95
N LEU A 115 1.23 -3.63 -2.54
CA LEU A 115 0.57 -2.65 -1.66
C LEU A 115 0.01 -1.49 -2.48
N VAL A 116 -1.26 -1.20 -2.28
CA VAL A 116 -1.96 0.01 -2.74
C VAL A 116 -2.76 0.61 -1.58
N GLY A 117 -3.13 1.88 -1.66
CA GLY A 117 -3.89 2.56 -0.61
C GLY A 117 -3.02 3.49 0.25
N TYR A 118 -3.44 3.74 1.49
CA TYR A 118 -2.93 4.87 2.26
C TYR A 118 -2.38 4.46 3.64
N MET A 119 -1.51 5.31 4.18
CA MET A 119 -0.74 6.34 3.49
C MET A 119 0.73 5.92 3.35
N THR A 120 1.39 6.45 2.34
CA THR A 120 2.80 6.14 2.01
C THR A 120 3.71 6.24 3.23
N ASN A 121 3.58 7.33 3.98
CA ASN A 121 4.45 7.68 5.12
C ASN A 121 4.08 7.00 6.44
N ASN A 122 3.14 6.06 6.45
CA ASN A 122 2.78 5.29 7.63
C ASN A 122 2.52 3.82 7.28
N CYS A 123 1.30 3.47 6.86
CA CYS A 123 0.90 2.06 6.74
C CYS A 123 1.63 1.33 5.61
N ILE A 124 1.91 2.00 4.49
CA ILE A 124 2.69 1.42 3.39
C ILE A 124 4.15 1.19 3.81
N LEU A 125 4.81 2.23 4.33
CA LEU A 125 6.19 2.12 4.83
C LEU A 125 6.31 1.08 5.95
N GLY A 126 5.43 1.14 6.96
CA GLY A 126 5.45 0.21 8.10
C GLY A 126 5.26 -1.24 7.66
N THR A 127 4.39 -1.49 6.68
CA THR A 127 4.19 -2.83 6.13
C THR A 127 5.43 -3.31 5.37
N ALA A 128 6.02 -2.47 4.52
CA ALA A 128 7.21 -2.84 3.76
C ALA A 128 8.40 -3.21 4.68
N VAL A 129 8.63 -2.40 5.73
CA VAL A 129 9.69 -2.69 6.73
C VAL A 129 9.44 -4.00 7.47
N THR A 130 8.22 -4.28 7.87
CA THR A 130 7.91 -5.51 8.62
C THR A 130 7.83 -6.76 7.75
N ALA A 131 7.70 -6.63 6.44
CA ALA A 131 7.70 -7.76 5.50
C ALA A 131 9.05 -8.47 5.40
N GLU A 132 10.16 -7.72 5.50
CA GLU A 132 11.52 -8.24 5.34
C GLU A 132 11.82 -9.43 6.26
N PRO A 133 11.68 -9.33 7.61
CA PRO A 133 11.94 -10.45 8.50
C PRO A 133 10.92 -11.59 8.38
N LEU A 134 9.78 -11.37 7.71
CA LEU A 134 8.77 -12.39 7.46
C LEU A 134 9.05 -13.20 6.18
N GLY A 135 10.04 -12.76 5.37
CA GLY A 135 10.37 -13.38 4.09
C GLY A 135 9.33 -13.14 3.00
N ILE A 136 8.56 -12.04 3.11
CA ILE A 136 7.54 -11.64 2.15
C ILE A 136 8.11 -10.54 1.26
N ALA A 137 8.17 -10.78 -0.05
CA ALA A 137 8.56 -9.75 -1.02
C ALA A 137 7.45 -8.69 -1.16
N VAL A 138 7.84 -7.42 -1.29
CA VAL A 138 6.90 -6.31 -1.39
C VAL A 138 7.02 -5.59 -2.72
N GLU A 139 5.88 -5.27 -3.31
CA GLU A 139 5.73 -4.32 -4.40
C GLU A 139 4.88 -3.14 -3.92
N VAL A 140 5.20 -1.93 -4.34
CA VAL A 140 4.44 -0.72 -4.02
C VAL A 140 4.10 0.01 -5.31
N LEU A 141 2.82 0.33 -5.51
CA LEU A 141 2.39 1.09 -6.66
C LEU A 141 2.42 2.59 -6.34
N SER A 142 3.39 3.29 -6.89
CA SER A 142 3.67 4.69 -6.55
C SER A 142 2.51 5.64 -6.87
N ASP A 143 1.77 5.38 -7.92
CA ASP A 143 0.59 6.15 -8.33
C ASP A 143 -0.72 5.69 -7.68
N ALA A 144 -0.70 4.55 -6.97
CA ALA A 144 -1.83 3.99 -6.21
C ALA A 144 -1.62 4.05 -4.69
N THR A 145 -0.72 4.91 -4.22
CA THR A 145 -0.52 5.26 -2.81
C THR A 145 -0.46 6.78 -2.67
N GLY A 146 -0.48 7.30 -1.45
CA GLY A 146 -0.44 8.75 -1.27
C GLY A 146 0.03 9.18 0.11
N ALA A 147 0.50 10.42 0.20
CA ALA A 147 1.04 11.04 1.40
C ALA A 147 0.32 12.34 1.77
N ILE A 148 0.53 12.79 3.00
CA ILE A 148 0.05 14.07 3.54
C ILE A 148 1.21 15.03 3.74
N HIS A 149 0.93 16.34 3.84
CA HIS A 149 1.89 17.31 4.35
C HIS A 149 2.23 17.00 5.82
N ILE A 150 3.48 17.08 6.19
CA ILE A 150 3.93 16.85 7.57
C ILE A 150 4.62 18.10 8.10
N SER A 151 4.20 18.55 9.29
CA SER A 151 4.86 19.66 10.01
C SER A 151 4.84 19.37 11.52
N ASN A 152 6.02 19.41 12.14
CA ASN A 152 6.20 19.21 13.58
C ASN A 152 7.52 19.85 14.05
N SER A 153 7.91 19.66 15.30
CA SER A 153 9.14 20.23 15.88
C SER A 153 10.45 19.78 15.21
N ALA A 154 10.42 18.68 14.42
CA ALA A 154 11.60 18.18 13.70
C ALA A 154 11.74 18.80 12.29
N GLY A 155 10.64 19.34 11.72
CA GLY A 155 10.68 19.96 10.42
C GLY A 155 9.31 20.03 9.74
N SER A 156 9.31 20.57 8.52
CA SER A 156 8.11 20.69 7.67
C SER A 156 8.45 20.21 6.26
N VAL A 157 7.63 19.29 5.73
CA VAL A 157 7.85 18.66 4.44
C VAL A 157 6.53 18.57 3.68
N PRO A 158 6.46 19.02 2.42
CA PRO A 158 5.26 18.88 1.59
C PRO A 158 5.03 17.42 1.20
N ALA A 159 3.78 17.03 1.00
CA ALA A 159 3.37 15.67 0.69
C ALA A 159 4.10 15.07 -0.53
N GLN A 160 4.33 15.85 -1.57
CA GLN A 160 5.08 15.41 -2.75
C GLN A 160 6.48 14.96 -2.36
N GLN A 161 7.23 15.79 -1.63
CA GLN A 161 8.58 15.43 -1.20
C GLN A 161 8.58 14.22 -0.26
N VAL A 162 7.58 14.12 0.65
CA VAL A 162 7.42 12.93 1.51
C VAL A 162 7.25 11.69 0.64
N HIS A 163 6.33 11.72 -0.29
CA HIS A 163 5.98 10.59 -1.14
C HIS A 163 7.16 10.16 -2.02
N GLU A 164 7.73 11.08 -2.80
CA GLU A 164 8.83 10.80 -3.74
C GLU A 164 10.08 10.30 -3.02
N THR A 165 10.41 10.90 -1.87
CA THR A 165 11.54 10.42 -1.04
C THR A 165 11.30 8.99 -0.55
N LEU A 166 10.08 8.69 -0.07
CA LEU A 166 9.76 7.34 0.41
C LEU A 166 9.71 6.32 -0.71
N MET A 167 9.26 6.67 -1.93
CA MET A 167 9.34 5.77 -3.08
C MET A 167 10.80 5.42 -3.41
N ALA A 168 11.72 6.39 -3.39
CA ALA A 168 13.15 6.13 -3.57
C ALA A 168 13.73 5.25 -2.46
N VAL A 169 13.39 5.52 -1.19
CA VAL A 169 13.82 4.72 -0.03
C VAL A 169 13.28 3.29 -0.12
N LEU A 170 12.00 3.12 -0.42
CA LEU A 170 11.39 1.80 -0.56
C LEU A 170 12.06 1.00 -1.69
N ASN A 171 12.27 1.62 -2.85
CA ASN A 171 12.86 0.96 -4.01
C ASN A 171 14.34 0.61 -3.82
N SER A 172 15.04 1.28 -2.91
CA SER A 172 16.46 1.01 -2.65
C SER A 172 16.72 -0.30 -1.91
N ASN A 173 15.73 -0.88 -1.21
CA ASN A 173 15.94 -2.10 -0.43
C ASN A 173 14.68 -2.85 -0.01
N LEU A 174 13.57 -2.15 0.23
CA LEU A 174 12.42 -2.71 0.95
C LEU A 174 11.29 -3.22 0.04
N ALA A 175 11.22 -2.71 -1.19
CA ALA A 175 10.14 -3.04 -2.11
C ALA A 175 10.57 -2.82 -3.56
N ALA A 176 9.92 -3.48 -4.50
CA ALA A 176 9.94 -3.07 -5.90
C ALA A 176 8.87 -2.00 -6.11
N VAL A 177 9.29 -0.77 -6.44
CA VAL A 177 8.36 0.35 -6.70
C VAL A 177 8.07 0.44 -8.19
N ALA A 178 6.78 0.49 -8.56
CA ALA A 178 6.34 0.58 -9.94
C ALA A 178 5.10 1.47 -10.06
N THR A 179 4.73 1.84 -11.28
CA THR A 179 3.40 2.41 -11.57
C THR A 179 2.36 1.31 -11.70
N THR A 180 1.08 1.65 -11.58
CA THR A 180 -0.02 0.72 -11.82
C THR A 180 0.03 0.14 -13.25
N ASP A 181 0.42 0.94 -14.26
CA ASP A 181 0.59 0.46 -15.64
C ASP A 181 1.61 -0.67 -15.74
N ALA A 182 2.81 -0.44 -15.19
CA ALA A 182 3.88 -1.43 -15.22
C ALA A 182 3.51 -2.70 -14.43
N TRP A 183 2.78 -2.54 -13.33
CA TRP A 183 2.31 -3.68 -12.54
C TRP A 183 1.24 -4.51 -13.29
N VAL A 184 0.26 -3.87 -13.92
CA VAL A 184 -0.77 -4.55 -14.73
C VAL A 184 -0.12 -5.33 -15.88
N GLU A 185 0.88 -4.75 -16.54
CA GLU A 185 1.67 -5.45 -17.56
C GLU A 185 2.42 -6.64 -16.96
N SER A 186 3.02 -6.50 -15.78
CA SER A 186 3.71 -7.60 -15.09
C SER A 186 2.77 -8.74 -14.71
N VAL A 187 1.56 -8.42 -14.24
CA VAL A 187 0.53 -9.41 -13.91
C VAL A 187 0.11 -10.20 -15.16
N SER A 188 -0.12 -9.51 -16.27
CA SER A 188 -0.58 -10.13 -17.52
C SER A 188 0.51 -10.96 -18.23
N SER A 189 1.75 -10.51 -18.18
CA SER A 189 2.89 -11.20 -18.81
C SER A 189 3.51 -12.29 -17.94
N GLY A 190 3.26 -12.26 -16.62
CA GLY A 190 3.95 -13.11 -15.64
C GLY A 190 5.38 -12.65 -15.33
N ALA A 191 5.77 -11.44 -15.74
CA ALA A 191 7.07 -10.87 -15.40
C ALA A 191 7.12 -10.43 -13.92
N GLU A 192 8.31 -10.44 -13.32
CA GLU A 192 8.50 -9.89 -11.98
C GLU A 192 8.87 -8.41 -12.03
N LEU A 193 8.36 -7.64 -11.08
CA LEU A 193 8.86 -6.30 -10.81
C LEU A 193 10.16 -6.42 -10.00
N THR A 194 11.13 -5.60 -10.34
CA THR A 194 12.45 -5.61 -9.68
C THR A 194 12.71 -4.25 -9.06
N GLY A 195 13.02 -4.23 -7.77
CA GLY A 195 13.55 -3.06 -7.08
C GLY A 195 15.05 -2.90 -7.33
N SER A 196 15.62 -1.83 -6.79
CA SER A 196 17.07 -1.65 -6.70
C SER A 196 17.62 -2.40 -5.46
N ASP A 197 18.88 -2.14 -5.13
CA ASP A 197 19.51 -2.56 -3.88
C ASP A 197 20.27 -1.38 -3.25
N LEU A 198 20.62 -1.51 -1.97
CA LEU A 198 21.30 -0.44 -1.21
C LEU A 198 22.62 -0.01 -1.84
N GLY A 199 23.39 -0.97 -2.36
CA GLY A 199 24.71 -0.71 -2.94
C GLY A 199 24.59 0.08 -4.24
N SER A 200 23.74 -0.38 -5.16
CA SER A 200 23.47 0.27 -6.46
C SER A 200 22.90 1.67 -6.24
N SER A 201 21.86 1.79 -5.39
CA SER A 201 21.23 3.08 -5.09
C SER A 201 22.19 4.09 -4.46
N ALA A 202 23.09 3.64 -3.58
CA ALA A 202 24.10 4.52 -2.97
C ALA A 202 25.19 4.96 -3.97
N MET A 203 25.59 4.09 -4.91
CA MET A 203 26.58 4.44 -5.94
C MET A 203 25.98 5.42 -6.95
N GLU A 204 24.77 5.18 -7.41
CA GLU A 204 24.06 6.07 -8.33
C GLU A 204 23.81 7.44 -7.70
N GLY A 205 23.28 7.49 -6.49
CA GLY A 205 23.05 8.74 -5.75
C GLY A 205 24.34 9.56 -5.55
N ARG A 206 25.47 8.89 -5.27
CA ARG A 206 26.76 9.58 -5.17
C ARG A 206 27.26 10.12 -6.52
N ALA A 207 26.89 9.49 -7.61
CA ALA A 207 27.28 9.95 -8.96
C ALA A 207 26.42 11.13 -9.44
N GLU A 208 25.20 11.28 -8.92
CA GLU A 208 24.27 12.34 -9.28
C GLU A 208 24.41 13.61 -8.42
N HIS A 209 24.97 13.52 -7.22
CA HIS A 209 25.12 14.59 -6.23
C HIS A 209 26.56 14.74 -5.74
#